data_6380244c1cbd9493cd927256d19fefc9
#
_entry.id   6380244c1cbd9493cd927256d19fefc9
#
_cell.length_a   1.000
_cell.length_b   1.000
_cell.length_c   1.000
_cell.angle_alpha   90.00
_cell.angle_beta   90.00
_cell.angle_gamma   90.00
#
_symmetry.space_group_name_H-M   'P 1'
#
loop_
_entity.id
_entity.type
_entity.pdbx_description
1 polymer ?
#
loop_
_entity_poly.entity_id
_entity_poly.type
_entity_poly.pdbx_seq_one_letter_code
_entity_poly.pdbx_strand_id
1 'polypeptide(L)' 'MKFPIWTVYQYPEDYPGKFVARCFDLDKPTAAVIVADGLEDLRSLLPKGLVRLERNELDDPVILETWL' A
#
# COMPACT_ATOMS: atom_id res chain seq x y z
N MET A 1 6.72 -7.33 13.22
CA MET A 1 7.33 -7.08 11.89
C MET A 1 8.65 -6.33 12.06
N LYS A 2 9.72 -6.83 11.44
CA LYS A 2 11.03 -6.17 11.49
C LYS A 2 11.17 -5.08 10.43
N PHE A 3 10.59 -5.28 9.25
CA PHE A 3 10.76 -4.39 8.10
C PHE A 3 9.43 -4.16 7.43
N PRO A 4 8.51 -3.41 8.06
CA PRO A 4 7.19 -3.20 7.48
C PRO A 4 7.28 -2.32 6.24
N ILE A 5 6.72 -2.82 5.14
CA ILE A 5 6.65 -2.11 3.86
C ILE A 5 5.19 -2.11 3.44
N TRP A 6 4.63 -0.91 3.25
CA TRP A 6 3.24 -0.77 2.83
C TRP A 6 3.20 -0.47 1.34
N THR A 7 2.53 -1.33 0.58
CA THR A 7 2.33 -1.14 -0.86
C THR A 7 0.89 -0.70 -1.09
N VAL A 8 0.72 0.40 -1.81
CA VAL A 8 -0.59 0.99 -2.08
C VAL A 8 -1.03 0.62 -3.49
N TYR A 9 -2.23 0.05 -3.60
CA TYR A 9 -2.82 -0.41 -4.86
C TYR A 9 -4.05 0.42 -5.19
N GLN A 10 -4.26 0.68 -6.48
CA GLN A 10 -5.48 1.31 -6.98
C GLN A 10 -6.36 0.23 -7.61
N TYR A 11 -7.54 0.02 -7.03
CA TYR A 11 -8.58 -0.86 -7.55
C TYR A 11 -8.08 -2.27 -7.84
N PRO A 12 -7.46 -2.96 -6.87
CA PRO A 12 -7.08 -4.36 -7.07
C PRO A 12 -8.31 -5.23 -7.25
N GLU A 13 -8.14 -6.41 -7.84
CA GLU A 13 -9.26 -7.30 -8.17
C GLU A 13 -10.13 -7.67 -6.97
N ASP A 14 -9.51 -7.86 -5.80
CA ASP A 14 -10.23 -8.24 -4.58
C ASP A 14 -10.95 -7.06 -3.91
N TYR A 15 -10.63 -5.82 -4.31
CA TYR A 15 -11.29 -4.61 -3.79
C TYR A 15 -11.53 -3.62 -4.92
N PRO A 16 -12.46 -3.93 -5.84
CA PRO A 16 -12.72 -3.06 -6.98
C PRO A 16 -13.27 -1.70 -6.52
N GLY A 17 -12.76 -0.63 -7.12
CA GLY A 17 -13.17 0.73 -6.77
C GLY A 17 -12.60 1.27 -5.48
N LYS A 18 -11.65 0.55 -4.85
CA LYS A 18 -11.05 0.97 -3.57
C LYS A 18 -9.55 1.15 -3.71
N PHE A 19 -8.99 1.94 -2.78
CA PHE A 19 -7.54 2.01 -2.59
C PHE A 19 -7.17 1.11 -1.42
N VAL A 20 -6.12 0.33 -1.58
CA VAL A 20 -5.75 -0.70 -0.60
C VAL A 20 -4.26 -0.59 -0.29
N ALA A 21 -3.91 -0.60 0.99
CA ALA A 21 -2.52 -0.70 1.44
C ALA A 21 -2.32 -2.07 2.07
N ARG A 22 -1.37 -2.83 1.55
CA ARG A 22 -0.99 -4.13 2.09
C ARG A 22 0.39 -4.01 2.72
N CYS A 23 0.53 -4.56 3.92
CA CYS A 23 1.80 -4.54 4.62
C CYS A 23 2.57 -5.83 4.36
N PHE A 24 3.83 -5.69 4.02
CA PHE A 24 4.76 -6.80 3.86
C PHE A 24 5.86 -6.66 4.90
N ASP A 25 6.35 -7.79 5.39
CA ASP A 25 7.58 -7.83 6.20
C ASP A 25 8.71 -8.21 5.25
N LEU A 26 9.42 -7.22 4.74
CA LEU A 26 10.29 -7.35 3.56
C LEU A 26 9.48 -7.83 2.36
N ASP A 27 9.70 -9.06 1.91
CA ASP A 27 8.99 -9.67 0.79
C ASP A 27 7.85 -10.60 1.20
N LYS A 28 7.63 -10.77 2.51
CA LYS A 28 6.61 -11.69 3.02
C LYS A 28 5.30 -10.96 3.28
N PRO A 29 4.19 -11.40 2.68
CA PRO A 29 2.90 -10.77 2.95
C PRO A 29 2.48 -11.02 4.41
N THR A 30 1.82 -10.02 5.00
CA THR A 30 1.24 -10.13 6.33
C THR A 30 -0.28 -10.02 6.22
N ALA A 31 -0.97 -10.21 7.34
CA ALA A 31 -2.43 -10.06 7.38
C ALA A 31 -2.88 -8.60 7.45
N ALA A 32 -1.95 -7.64 7.63
CA ALA A 32 -2.31 -6.23 7.79
C ALA A 32 -2.71 -5.62 6.45
N VAL A 33 -3.92 -5.08 6.39
CA VAL A 33 -4.48 -4.46 5.19
C VAL A 33 -5.30 -3.25 5.61
N ILE A 34 -5.20 -2.16 4.84
CA ILE A 34 -6.00 -0.96 5.03
C ILE A 34 -6.74 -0.70 3.73
N VAL A 35 -8.04 -0.45 3.79
CA VAL A 35 -8.89 -0.18 2.64
C VAL A 35 -9.57 1.16 2.83
N ALA A 36 -9.58 1.99 1.78
CA ALA A 36 -10.25 3.29 1.81
C ALA A 36 -10.84 3.64 0.45
N ASP A 37 -11.83 4.52 0.44
CA ASP A 37 -12.46 4.96 -0.81
C ASP A 37 -11.61 5.95 -1.60
N GLY A 38 -10.75 6.70 -0.92
CA GLY A 38 -9.89 7.70 -1.54
C GLY A 38 -8.43 7.54 -1.13
N LEU A 39 -7.52 7.99 -2.01
CA LEU A 39 -6.08 7.87 -1.75
C LEU A 39 -5.66 8.69 -0.54
N GLU A 40 -6.17 9.90 -0.39
CA GLU A 40 -5.83 10.74 0.75
C GLU A 40 -6.31 10.14 2.06
N ASP A 41 -7.51 9.53 2.05
CA ASP A 41 -8.03 8.83 3.22
C ASP A 41 -7.13 7.64 3.58
N LEU A 42 -6.70 6.89 2.56
CA LEU A 42 -5.81 5.76 2.78
C LEU A 42 -4.49 6.22 3.41
N ARG A 43 -3.90 7.28 2.88
CA ARG A 43 -2.64 7.83 3.39
C ARG A 43 -2.76 8.23 4.86
N SER A 44 -3.90 8.80 5.24
CA SER A 44 -4.12 9.23 6.64
C SER A 44 -4.22 8.06 7.61
N LEU A 45 -4.54 6.87 7.11
CA LEU A 45 -4.66 5.66 7.92
C LEU A 45 -3.34 4.91 8.06
N LEU A 46 -2.34 5.25 7.25
CA LEU A 46 -1.02 4.61 7.33
C LEU A 46 -0.30 5.03 8.62
N PRO A 47 0.60 4.17 9.16
CA PRO A 47 1.39 4.55 10.31
C PRO A 47 2.20 5.81 10.06
N LYS A 48 2.39 6.61 11.09
CA LYS A 48 3.18 7.84 11.01
C LYS A 48 4.67 7.52 10.91
N GLY A 49 5.42 8.45 10.31
CA GLY A 49 6.88 8.32 10.22
C GLY A 49 7.37 7.57 9.00
N LEU A 50 6.46 7.14 8.13
CA LEU A 50 6.85 6.45 6.90
C LEU A 50 7.23 7.44 5.81
N VAL A 51 8.11 6.99 4.90
CA VAL A 51 8.52 7.77 3.73
C VAL A 51 7.86 7.17 2.49
N ARG A 52 7.27 8.03 1.67
CA ARG A 52 6.65 7.61 0.43
C ARG A 52 7.68 7.47 -0.68
N LEU A 53 7.64 6.34 -1.36
CA LEU A 53 8.42 6.10 -2.56
C LEU A 53 7.47 5.95 -3.74
N GLU A 54 7.78 6.60 -4.86
CA GLU A 54 6.99 6.45 -6.08
C GLU A 54 7.19 5.05 -6.65
N ARG A 55 6.20 4.56 -7.42
CA ARG A 55 6.31 3.26 -8.04
C ARG A 55 7.43 3.26 -9.08
N ASN A 56 8.06 2.09 -9.23
CA ASN A 56 9.00 1.85 -10.31
C ASN A 56 8.22 1.57 -11.60
N GLU A 57 8.75 1.94 -12.76
CA GLU A 57 8.13 1.66 -14.05
C GLU A 57 7.91 0.16 -14.29
N LEU A 58 8.70 -0.69 -13.63
CA LEU A 58 8.58 -2.14 -13.74
C LEU A 58 7.50 -2.73 -12.84
N ASP A 59 6.93 -1.93 -11.95
CA ASP A 59 5.86 -2.39 -11.08
C ASP A 59 4.55 -2.55 -11.86
N ASP A 60 3.67 -3.40 -11.33
CA ASP A 60 2.33 -3.55 -11.86
C ASP A 60 1.62 -2.19 -11.85
N PRO A 61 0.93 -1.81 -12.94
CA PRO A 61 0.22 -0.53 -13.00
C PRO A 61 -0.78 -0.27 -11.88
N VAL A 62 -1.30 -1.32 -11.20
CA VAL A 62 -2.20 -1.11 -10.07
C VAL A 62 -1.47 -0.63 -8.81
N ILE A 63 -0.14 -0.76 -8.76
CA ILE A 63 0.65 -0.28 -7.63
C ILE A 63 0.92 1.22 -7.84
N LEU A 64 0.51 2.04 -6.88
CA LEU A 64 0.67 3.48 -6.94
C LEU A 64 1.93 3.97 -6.24
N GLU A 65 2.21 3.42 -5.08
CA GLU A 65 3.29 3.92 -4.24
C GLU A 65 3.64 2.88 -3.17
N THR A 66 4.79 3.08 -2.54
CA THR A 66 5.27 2.24 -1.45
C THR A 66 5.68 3.14 -0.29
N TRP A 67 5.39 2.72 0.93
CA TRP A 67 5.73 3.46 2.14
C TRP A 67 6.58 2.59 3.05
N LEU A 68 7.70 3.11 3.52
CA LEU A 68 8.57 2.43 4.48
C LEU A 68 9.16 3.35 5.55
#